data_f0033a350e7646e5c4cbe92e34e216d3
#
_entry.id   f0033a350e7646e5c4cbe92e34e216d3
#
_cell.length_a   1.000
_cell.length_b   1.000
_cell.length_c   1.000
_cell.angle_alpha   90.00
_cell.angle_beta   90.00
_cell.angle_gamma   90.00
#
_symmetry.space_group_name_H-M   'P 1'
#
loop_
_entity.id
_entity.type
_entity.pdbx_description
1 polymer ?
#
loop_
_entity_poly.entity_id
_entity_poly.type
_entity_poly.pdbx_seq_one_letter_code
_entity_poly.pdbx_strand_id
1 'polypeptide(L)'
;MPVAPAVKVEALTRDFRSQRRLADALGVSPAQVSRWKRGQGIDPDNAERLDLLELVMSWLLREYEPATAEKWLFGFNAFLRNRRPIDVIRQGRVEELLAAIRQERAESFA
;
A
#
# COMPACT_ATOMS: atom_id res chain seq x y z
N MET A 1 -11.20 -10.82 14.50
CA MET A 1 -10.54 -9.66 15.13
C MET A 1 -9.70 -8.92 14.13
N PRO A 2 -9.80 -7.61 14.08
CA PRO A 2 -8.90 -6.85 13.19
C PRO A 2 -7.46 -6.96 13.67
N VAL A 3 -6.56 -7.00 12.71
CA VAL A 3 -5.11 -7.03 12.99
C VAL A 3 -4.68 -5.66 13.49
N ALA A 4 -3.88 -5.62 14.55
CA ALA A 4 -3.38 -4.37 15.11
C ALA A 4 -2.51 -3.61 14.09
N PRO A 5 -2.62 -2.27 14.02
CA PRO A 5 -1.80 -1.48 13.08
C PRO A 5 -0.30 -1.75 13.19
N ALA A 6 0.21 -1.98 14.39
CA ALA A 6 1.62 -2.27 14.60
C ALA A 6 2.08 -3.52 13.82
N VAL A 7 1.24 -4.55 13.75
CA VAL A 7 1.53 -5.79 13.02
C VAL A 7 1.56 -5.52 11.52
N LYS A 8 0.61 -4.72 11.02
CA LYS A 8 0.56 -4.34 9.61
C LYS A 8 1.78 -3.52 9.21
N VAL A 9 2.18 -2.58 10.04
CA VAL A 9 3.37 -1.75 9.83
C VAL A 9 4.62 -2.62 9.75
N GLU A 10 4.74 -3.59 10.65
CA GLU A 10 5.90 -4.48 10.66
C GLU A 10 5.97 -5.32 9.38
N ALA A 11 4.83 -5.90 8.96
CA ALA A 11 4.76 -6.67 7.74
C ALA A 11 5.12 -5.83 6.51
N LEU A 12 4.55 -4.64 6.40
CA LEU A 12 4.82 -3.73 5.28
C LEU A 12 6.25 -3.20 5.29
N THR A 13 6.84 -3.02 6.47
CA THR A 13 8.26 -2.64 6.57
C THR A 13 9.15 -3.70 5.94
N ARG A 14 8.84 -4.98 6.15
CA ARG A 14 9.56 -6.07 5.49
C ARG A 14 9.35 -6.04 3.98
N ASP A 15 8.11 -5.83 3.53
CA ASP A 15 7.77 -5.80 2.11
C ASP A 15 8.47 -4.66 1.37
N PHE A 16 8.53 -3.49 2.00
CA PHE A 16 9.23 -2.33 1.45
C PHE A 16 10.73 -2.33 1.75
N ARG A 17 11.20 -3.29 2.53
CA ARG A 17 12.61 -3.51 2.88
C ARG A 17 13.22 -2.41 3.75
N SER A 18 12.46 -1.38 4.09
CA SER A 18 12.88 -0.36 5.05
C SER A 18 11.68 0.44 5.56
N GLN A 19 11.82 0.94 6.76
CA GLN A 19 10.82 1.80 7.38
C GLN A 19 10.71 3.13 6.63
N ARG A 20 11.81 3.62 6.09
CA ARG A 20 11.85 4.86 5.32
C ARG A 20 11.05 4.74 4.02
N ARG A 21 11.20 3.64 3.30
CA ARG A 21 10.45 3.40 2.07
C ARG A 21 8.96 3.29 2.33
N LEU A 22 8.58 2.63 3.42
CA LEU A 22 7.18 2.57 3.83
C LEU A 22 6.63 3.96 4.16
N ALA A 23 7.39 4.75 4.90
CA ALA A 23 7.00 6.12 5.23
C ALA A 23 6.81 6.96 3.97
N ASP A 24 7.73 6.86 3.01
CA ASP A 24 7.62 7.56 1.74
C ASP A 24 6.36 7.13 0.98
N ALA A 25 6.06 5.84 0.96
CA ALA A 25 4.87 5.32 0.29
C ALA A 25 3.59 5.90 0.92
N LEU A 26 3.52 5.97 2.24
CA LEU A 26 2.35 6.49 2.94
C LEU A 26 2.29 8.03 2.98
N GLY A 27 3.37 8.70 2.61
CA GLY A 27 3.44 10.16 2.66
C GLY A 27 3.57 10.69 4.09
N VAL A 28 4.22 9.96 4.97
CA VAL A 28 4.43 10.33 6.37
C VAL A 28 5.91 10.29 6.71
N SER A 29 6.27 10.77 7.91
CA SER A 29 7.65 10.73 8.37
C SER A 29 8.03 9.34 8.89
N PRO A 30 9.32 8.96 8.81
CA PRO A 30 9.78 7.72 9.43
C PRO A 30 9.50 7.67 10.93
N ALA A 31 9.53 8.82 11.61
CA ALA A 31 9.20 8.91 13.04
C ALA A 31 7.76 8.48 13.32
N GLN A 32 6.81 8.85 12.44
CA GLN A 32 5.43 8.39 12.58
C GLN A 32 5.30 6.89 12.45
N VAL A 33 5.94 6.31 11.43
CA VAL A 33 5.96 4.85 11.24
C VAL A 33 6.55 4.17 12.47
N SER A 34 7.63 4.72 13.02
CA SER A 34 8.27 4.22 14.23
C SER A 34 7.30 4.21 15.42
N ARG A 35 6.53 5.29 15.61
CA ARG A 35 5.53 5.37 16.67
C ARG A 35 4.43 4.32 16.51
N TRP A 36 3.92 4.14 15.32
CA TRP A 36 2.88 3.12 15.04
C TRP A 36 3.43 1.72 15.31
N LYS A 37 4.69 1.47 14.96
CA LYS A 37 5.33 0.18 15.19
C LYS A 37 5.43 -0.14 16.68
N ARG A 38 5.56 0.88 17.52
CA ARG A 38 5.58 0.74 18.98
C ARG A 38 4.18 0.67 19.59
N GLY A 39 3.13 0.63 18.77
CA GLY A 39 1.75 0.53 19.24
C GLY A 39 1.12 1.86 19.62
N GLN A 40 1.75 2.98 19.28
CA GLN A 40 1.15 4.29 19.50
C GLN A 40 0.05 4.54 18.47
N GLY A 41 -0.97 5.29 18.88
CA GLY A 41 -2.18 5.46 18.08
C GLY A 41 -1.94 6.00 16.68
N ILE A 42 -2.63 5.40 15.73
CA ILE A 42 -2.66 5.84 14.34
C ILE A 42 -3.99 6.55 14.11
N ASP A 43 -3.97 7.69 13.43
CA ASP A 43 -5.18 8.42 13.09
C ASP A 43 -6.01 7.67 12.03
N PRO A 44 -7.34 7.90 11.95
CA PRO A 44 -8.21 7.17 11.02
C PRO A 44 -7.80 7.24 9.57
N ASP A 45 -7.35 8.40 9.08
CA ASP A 45 -6.96 8.55 7.68
C ASP A 45 -5.73 7.70 7.35
N ASN A 46 -4.73 7.72 8.21
CA ASN A 46 -3.54 6.91 8.01
C ASN A 46 -3.81 5.42 8.22
N ALA A 47 -4.73 5.08 9.12
CA ALA A 47 -5.16 3.69 9.29
C ALA A 47 -5.79 3.15 8.02
N GLU A 48 -6.62 3.95 7.36
CA GLU A 48 -7.26 3.57 6.10
C GLU A 48 -6.22 3.40 4.98
N ARG A 49 -5.28 4.31 4.87
CA ARG A 49 -4.19 4.21 3.88
C ARG A 49 -3.32 2.98 4.12
N LEU A 50 -3.04 2.69 5.37
CA LEU A 50 -2.26 1.51 5.76
C LEU A 50 -3.00 0.22 5.36
N ASP A 51 -4.31 0.17 5.61
CA ASP A 51 -5.13 -0.98 5.24
C ASP A 51 -5.17 -1.18 3.73
N LEU A 52 -5.33 -0.10 2.97
CA LEU A 52 -5.33 -0.16 1.51
C LEU A 52 -3.99 -0.64 0.97
N LEU A 53 -2.90 -0.11 1.51
CA LEU A 53 -1.56 -0.50 1.07
C LEU A 53 -1.31 -1.97 1.37
N GLU A 54 -1.72 -2.44 2.54
CA GLU A 54 -1.60 -3.86 2.89
C GLU A 54 -2.39 -4.75 1.94
N LEU A 55 -3.61 -4.37 1.62
CA LEU A 55 -4.45 -5.12 0.69
C LEU A 55 -3.80 -5.24 -0.68
N VAL A 56 -3.33 -4.13 -1.21
CA VAL A 56 -2.70 -4.08 -2.54
C VAL A 56 -1.39 -4.88 -2.54
N MET A 57 -0.56 -4.72 -1.51
CA MET A 57 0.69 -5.48 -1.41
C MET A 57 0.43 -6.98 -1.28
N SER A 58 -0.59 -7.37 -0.55
CA SER A 58 -0.97 -8.79 -0.44
C SER A 58 -1.31 -9.38 -1.80
N TRP A 59 -2.00 -8.62 -2.64
CA TRP A 59 -2.31 -9.06 -4.00
C TRP A 59 -1.05 -9.08 -4.88
N LEU A 60 -0.26 -8.01 -4.86
CA LEU A 60 0.92 -7.88 -5.70
C LEU A 60 1.97 -8.97 -5.41
N LEU A 61 2.17 -9.29 -4.14
CA LEU A 61 3.17 -10.26 -3.72
C LEU A 61 2.82 -11.71 -4.05
N ARG A 62 1.61 -11.97 -4.52
CA ARG A 62 1.27 -13.29 -5.08
C ARG A 62 1.85 -13.49 -6.47
N GLU A 63 2.09 -12.38 -7.17
CA GLU A 63 2.50 -12.39 -8.58
C GLU A 63 3.93 -11.87 -8.77
N TYR A 64 4.39 -11.01 -7.88
CA TYR A 64 5.63 -10.25 -8.04
C TYR A 64 6.51 -10.30 -6.81
N GLU A 65 7.81 -10.17 -7.03
CA GLU A 65 8.73 -9.94 -5.93
C GLU A 65 8.55 -8.52 -5.36
N PRO A 66 9.00 -8.26 -4.10
CA PRO A 66 8.80 -6.95 -3.47
C PRO A 66 9.25 -5.76 -4.29
N ALA A 67 10.40 -5.84 -4.94
CA ALA A 67 10.90 -4.73 -5.77
C ALA A 67 9.99 -4.44 -6.95
N THR A 68 9.46 -5.47 -7.60
CA THR A 68 8.53 -5.31 -8.73
C THR A 68 7.18 -4.78 -8.26
N ALA A 69 6.70 -5.26 -7.12
CA ALA A 69 5.47 -4.74 -6.50
C ALA A 69 5.59 -3.25 -6.22
N GLU A 70 6.73 -2.82 -5.67
CA GLU A 70 6.99 -1.41 -5.41
C GLU A 70 6.98 -0.59 -6.71
N LYS A 71 7.58 -1.09 -7.78
CA LYS A 71 7.54 -0.44 -9.09
C LYS A 71 6.13 -0.28 -9.62
N TRP A 72 5.28 -1.29 -9.41
CA TRP A 72 3.87 -1.19 -9.80
C TRP A 72 3.16 -0.05 -9.07
N LEU A 73 3.40 0.08 -7.79
CA LEU A 73 2.80 1.14 -6.97
C LEU A 73 3.19 2.54 -7.43
N PHE A 74 4.42 2.73 -7.86
CA PHE A 74 4.95 4.04 -8.23
C PHE A 74 4.92 4.31 -9.74
N GLY A 75 4.49 3.37 -10.55
CA GLY A 75 4.36 3.55 -11.98
C GLY A 75 3.02 4.14 -12.38
N PHE A 76 2.96 4.85 -13.48
CA PHE A 76 1.71 5.37 -14.02
C PHE A 76 0.85 4.22 -14.54
N ASN A 77 -0.43 4.20 -14.16
CA ASN A 77 -1.32 3.09 -14.45
C ASN A 77 -2.48 3.54 -15.36
N ALA A 78 -2.61 2.89 -16.51
CA ALA A 78 -3.64 3.24 -17.49
C ALA A 78 -5.07 3.06 -16.94
N PHE A 79 -5.28 2.06 -16.07
CA PHE A 79 -6.59 1.82 -15.48
C PHE A 79 -6.96 2.86 -14.41
N LEU A 80 -5.98 3.69 -14.02
CA LEU A 80 -6.17 4.78 -13.06
C LEU A 80 -6.05 6.15 -13.74
N ARG A 81 -6.31 6.24 -15.04
CA ARG A 81 -6.17 7.47 -15.84
C ARG A 81 -4.75 8.03 -15.77
N ASN A 82 -3.78 7.14 -15.86
CA ASN A 82 -2.35 7.47 -15.79
C ASN A 82 -1.93 8.11 -14.47
N ARG A 83 -2.65 7.83 -13.38
CA ARG A 83 -2.19 8.16 -12.03
C ARG A 83 -1.41 6.98 -11.46
N ARG A 84 -0.57 7.24 -10.48
CA ARG A 84 0.15 6.19 -9.79
C ARG A 84 -0.77 5.54 -8.73
N PRO A 85 -0.76 4.21 -8.61
CA PRO A 85 -1.54 3.54 -7.56
C PRO A 85 -1.29 4.10 -6.17
N ILE A 86 -0.04 4.45 -5.85
CA ILE A 86 0.30 4.99 -4.53
C ILE A 86 -0.43 6.31 -4.25
N ASP A 87 -0.62 7.14 -5.25
CA ASP A 87 -1.34 8.41 -5.08
C ASP A 87 -2.84 8.16 -4.83
N VAL A 88 -3.40 7.17 -5.49
CA VAL A 88 -4.80 6.77 -5.30
C VAL A 88 -5.01 6.23 -3.88
N ILE A 89 -4.04 5.44 -3.38
CA ILE A 89 -4.05 4.95 -2.00
C ILE A 89 -4.01 6.11 -1.01
N ARG A 90 -3.12 7.08 -1.23
CA ARG A 90 -2.99 8.26 -0.36
C ARG A 90 -4.27 9.10 -0.32
N GLN A 91 -5.03 9.09 -1.41
CA GLN A 91 -6.30 9.82 -1.50
C GLN A 91 -7.48 9.02 -0.91
N GLY A 92 -7.25 7.76 -0.54
CA GLY A 92 -8.29 6.91 0.01
C GLY A 92 -9.37 6.50 -1.00
N ARG A 93 -9.05 6.49 -2.28
CA ARG A 93 -10.02 6.16 -3.34
C ARG A 93 -10.08 4.65 -3.57
N VAL A 94 -10.71 3.97 -2.65
CA VAL A 94 -10.78 2.50 -2.60
C VAL A 94 -11.42 1.91 -3.86
N GLU A 95 -12.55 2.43 -4.27
CA GLU A 95 -13.31 1.86 -5.38
C GLU A 95 -12.57 1.93 -6.71
N GLU A 96 -11.92 3.07 -6.99
CA GLU A 96 -11.10 3.22 -8.18
C GLU A 96 -9.95 2.23 -8.19
N LEU A 97 -9.30 2.08 -7.04
CA LEU A 97 -8.17 1.19 -6.89
C LEU A 97 -8.58 -0.27 -7.10
N LEU A 98 -9.66 -0.70 -6.47
CA LEU A 98 -10.15 -2.08 -6.61
C LEU A 98 -10.60 -2.37 -8.04
N ALA A 99 -11.22 -1.40 -8.70
CA ALA A 99 -11.61 -1.55 -10.11
C ALA A 99 -10.40 -1.73 -11.01
N ALA A 100 -9.33 -0.94 -10.79
CA ALA A 100 -8.09 -1.06 -11.55
C ALA A 100 -7.42 -2.42 -11.33
N ILE A 101 -7.39 -2.90 -10.09
CA ILE A 101 -6.83 -4.20 -9.76
C ILE A 101 -7.61 -5.32 -10.47
N ARG A 102 -8.93 -5.26 -10.43
CA ARG A 102 -9.78 -6.26 -11.11
C ARG A 102 -9.55 -6.26 -12.61
N GLN A 103 -9.44 -5.07 -13.21
CA GLN A 103 -9.20 -4.92 -14.63
C GLN A 103 -7.86 -5.51 -15.03
N GLU A 104 -6.82 -5.20 -14.28
CA GLU A 104 -5.48 -5.72 -14.55
C GLU A 104 -5.42 -7.25 -14.41
N ARG A 105 -6.08 -7.79 -13.39
CA ARG A 105 -6.14 -9.24 -13.21
C ARG A 105 -6.89 -9.92 -14.34
N ALA A 106 -7.99 -9.33 -14.81
CA ALA A 106 -8.75 -9.86 -15.93
C ALA A 106 -7.89 -9.93 -17.21
N GLU A 107 -7.09 -8.90 -17.45
CA GLU A 107 -6.20 -8.87 -18.61
C GLU A 107 -5.03 -9.83 -18.49
N SER A 108 -4.54 -10.05 -17.28
CA SER A 108 -3.43 -10.99 -17.03
C SER A 108 -3.81 -12.42 -17.34
N PHE A 109 -5.10 -12.76 -17.30
CA PHE A 109 -5.61 -14.09 -17.59
C PHE A 109 -6.30 -14.20 -18.96
N ALA A 110 -6.26 -13.15 -19.73
CA ALA A 110 -6.87 -13.12 -21.06
C ALA A 110 -6.03 -13.84 -22.12
#